data_56c002cb636ca445c7823444039a143a
#
_entry.id   56c002cb636ca445c7823444039a143a
#
_cell.length_a   1.000
_cell.length_b   1.000
_cell.length_c   1.000
_cell.angle_alpha   90.00
_cell.angle_beta   90.00
_cell.angle_gamma   90.00
#
_symmetry.space_group_name_H-M   'P 1'
#
loop_
_entity.id
_entity.type
_entity.pdbx_description
1 polymer ?
#
loop_
_entity_poly.entity_id
_entity_poly.type
_entity_poly.pdbx_seq_one_letter_code
_entity_poly.pdbx_strand_id
1 'polypeptide(L)'
;MKWSEILADAKAILLAPVTNVLCVAGVVLIVISFLDYDKTGGLALHGQIHQGPGIVGLILVVIGSLLYFLTNRSHARNVCLDYGKGVEIKRGNLIIRIQTGEIQSISNSTRNAVIVLPANTTFVDNCATDKRTAMGAFFLEGFPENVATLPALFAGILSSRGLHPDASGQYMAGTTILLPEDYAKPAKVAITASTFRTAGAGMTSTPHVICSCVEGILKCTADQRIDTIYLPILGSGHGGVDRGIALLFLLLALLHFSKTYHHVRLVQIVVHPKDLDSLNQSKELALIVGL
;
A
#
# COMPACT_ATOMS: atom_id res chain seq x y z
N MET A 1 -12.79 23.29 -7.91
CA MET A 1 -11.57 23.43 -7.09
C MET A 1 -11.57 24.79 -6.46
N LYS A 2 -11.57 24.91 -5.14
CA LYS A 2 -11.63 26.21 -4.45
C LYS A 2 -10.21 26.81 -4.40
N TRP A 3 -10.08 28.11 -4.63
CA TRP A 3 -8.80 28.84 -4.56
C TRP A 3 -8.03 28.59 -3.25
N SER A 4 -8.75 28.32 -2.14
CA SER A 4 -8.17 27.95 -0.86
C SER A 4 -7.40 26.63 -0.87
N GLU A 5 -7.78 25.67 -1.71
CA GLU A 5 -7.10 24.37 -1.85
C GLU A 5 -5.82 24.52 -2.65
N ILE A 6 -5.85 25.28 -3.74
CA ILE A 6 -4.66 25.59 -4.57
C ILE A 6 -3.61 26.35 -3.74
N LEU A 7 -4.05 27.31 -2.91
CA LEU A 7 -3.15 28.05 -2.03
C LEU A 7 -2.56 27.18 -0.91
N ALA A 8 -3.30 26.20 -0.40
CA ALA A 8 -2.79 25.26 0.60
C ALA A 8 -1.72 24.33 0.01
N ASP A 9 -1.97 23.80 -1.18
CA ASP A 9 -1.03 22.91 -1.87
C ASP A 9 0.23 23.67 -2.33
N ALA A 10 0.09 24.88 -2.84
CA ALA A 10 1.22 25.72 -3.20
C ALA A 10 2.08 26.11 -1.97
N LYS A 11 1.44 26.41 -0.82
CA LYS A 11 2.16 26.63 0.44
C LYS A 11 2.93 25.40 0.91
N ALA A 12 2.32 24.20 0.82
CA ALA A 12 2.98 22.97 1.24
C ALA A 12 4.21 22.65 0.37
N ILE A 13 4.09 22.81 -0.95
CA ILE A 13 5.18 22.57 -1.90
C ILE A 13 6.33 23.58 -1.71
N LEU A 14 6.03 24.83 -1.41
CA LEU A 14 7.04 25.90 -1.23
C LEU A 14 7.68 25.86 0.16
N LEU A 15 6.95 25.50 1.21
CA LEU A 15 7.46 25.57 2.58
C LEU A 15 8.26 24.34 3.01
N ALA A 16 8.00 23.16 2.46
CA ALA A 16 8.72 21.93 2.83
C ALA A 16 10.25 22.03 2.58
N PRO A 17 10.75 22.47 1.41
CA PRO A 17 12.17 22.66 1.22
C PRO A 17 12.76 23.78 2.09
N VAL A 18 12.01 24.87 2.33
CA VAL A 18 12.45 25.97 3.20
C VAL A 18 12.60 25.50 4.65
N THR A 19 11.68 24.69 5.14
CA THR A 19 11.70 24.12 6.51
C THR A 19 12.95 23.25 6.70
N ASN A 20 13.25 22.39 5.73
CA ASN A 20 14.41 21.51 5.79
C ASN A 20 15.71 22.31 5.75
N VAL A 21 15.80 23.34 4.90
CA VAL A 21 16.97 24.22 4.82
C VAL A 21 17.19 24.96 6.12
N LEU A 22 16.15 25.49 6.76
CA LEU A 22 16.25 26.19 8.04
C LEU A 22 16.72 25.25 9.16
N CYS A 23 16.20 24.04 9.24
CA CYS A 23 16.65 23.06 10.22
C CYS A 23 18.12 22.69 10.03
N VAL A 24 18.53 22.38 8.80
CA VAL A 24 19.92 22.02 8.50
C VAL A 24 20.87 23.20 8.78
N ALA A 25 20.54 24.41 8.32
CA ALA A 25 21.33 25.60 8.58
C ALA A 25 21.45 25.88 10.10
N GLY A 26 20.36 25.68 10.84
CA GLY A 26 20.37 25.84 12.30
C GLY A 26 21.30 24.84 12.99
N VAL A 27 21.26 23.58 12.60
CA VAL A 27 22.16 22.54 13.14
C VAL A 27 23.61 22.85 12.79
N VAL A 28 23.90 23.27 11.56
CA VAL A 28 25.27 23.66 11.15
C VAL A 28 25.79 24.82 11.97
N LEU A 29 24.98 25.85 12.23
CA LEU A 29 25.38 26.99 13.06
C LEU A 29 25.60 26.60 14.53
N ILE A 30 24.81 25.67 15.05
CA ILE A 30 25.03 25.12 16.40
C ILE A 30 26.38 24.39 16.44
N VAL A 31 26.67 23.54 15.45
CA VAL A 31 27.96 22.83 15.39
C VAL A 31 29.14 23.81 15.28
N ILE A 32 29.01 24.82 14.40
CA ILE A 32 30.06 25.87 14.25
C ILE A 32 30.28 26.62 15.57
N SER A 33 29.24 26.82 16.42
CA SER A 33 29.38 27.52 17.70
C SER A 33 30.23 26.78 18.73
N PHE A 34 30.51 25.50 18.53
CA PHE A 34 31.42 24.69 19.33
C PHE A 34 32.85 24.61 18.78
N LEU A 35 33.07 25.15 17.55
CA LEU A 35 34.38 25.13 16.89
C LEU A 35 35.11 26.44 17.17
N ASP A 36 36.30 26.34 17.75
CA ASP A 36 37.21 27.46 17.85
C ASP A 36 38.39 27.28 16.90
N TYR A 37 38.84 28.37 16.29
CA TYR A 37 39.98 28.35 15.37
C TYR A 37 41.23 28.65 16.17
N ASP A 38 42.02 27.64 16.46
CA ASP A 38 43.32 27.84 17.12
C ASP A 38 44.28 28.65 16.24
N LYS A 39 45.09 29.52 16.85
CA LYS A 39 46.10 30.36 16.19
C LYS A 39 47.12 29.54 15.38
N THR A 40 47.15 28.22 15.56
CA THR A 40 47.97 27.26 14.84
C THR A 40 47.32 26.68 13.58
N GLY A 41 46.07 27.09 13.23
CA GLY A 41 45.34 26.60 12.07
C GLY A 41 44.60 25.29 12.27
N GLY A 42 44.48 24.79 13.50
CA GLY A 42 43.70 23.60 13.87
C GLY A 42 42.30 23.93 14.36
N LEU A 43 41.34 23.06 14.02
CA LEU A 43 39.98 23.10 14.57
C LEU A 43 39.95 22.38 15.92
N ALA A 44 39.64 23.11 17.01
CA ALA A 44 39.49 22.57 18.35
C ALA A 44 38.01 22.64 18.82
N LEU A 45 37.52 21.61 19.50
CA LEU A 45 36.22 21.63 20.14
C LEU A 45 36.31 22.38 21.48
N HIS A 46 35.62 23.47 21.59
CA HIS A 46 35.55 24.24 22.86
C HIS A 46 34.32 23.83 23.66
N GLY A 47 34.50 23.72 24.97
CA GLY A 47 33.41 23.35 25.89
C GLY A 47 32.42 24.49 26.19
N GLN A 48 32.62 25.68 25.62
CA GLN A 48 31.71 26.82 25.75
C GLN A 48 31.11 27.23 24.41
N ILE A 49 29.78 27.37 24.41
CA ILE A 49 29.01 27.76 23.21
C ILE A 49 29.29 29.24 22.91
N HIS A 50 29.82 29.57 21.74
CA HIS A 50 29.83 30.94 21.25
C HIS A 50 28.41 31.46 21.13
N GLN A 51 28.04 32.45 21.98
CA GLN A 51 26.65 32.88 22.17
C GLN A 51 25.97 33.34 20.86
N GLY A 52 26.68 33.99 19.97
CA GLY A 52 26.09 34.50 18.72
C GLY A 52 25.58 33.42 17.77
N PRO A 53 26.47 32.59 17.16
CA PRO A 53 26.07 31.57 16.20
C PRO A 53 25.17 30.48 16.77
N GLY A 54 25.39 30.10 18.06
CA GLY A 54 24.61 29.09 18.75
C GLY A 54 23.16 29.51 18.97
N ILE A 55 22.91 30.74 19.40
CA ILE A 55 21.57 31.29 19.59
C ILE A 55 20.83 31.40 18.25
N VAL A 56 21.49 31.92 17.20
CA VAL A 56 20.89 32.01 15.87
C VAL A 56 20.55 30.62 15.35
N GLY A 57 21.43 29.64 15.50
CA GLY A 57 21.20 28.25 15.12
C GLY A 57 19.99 27.66 15.83
N LEU A 58 19.87 27.87 17.16
CA LEU A 58 18.74 27.39 17.96
C LEU A 58 17.42 28.02 17.48
N ILE A 59 17.40 29.33 17.23
CA ILE A 59 16.23 30.04 16.70
C ILE A 59 15.80 29.45 15.35
N LEU A 60 16.73 29.17 14.45
CA LEU A 60 16.41 28.59 13.13
C LEU A 60 15.85 27.18 13.25
N VAL A 61 16.37 26.33 14.15
CA VAL A 61 15.82 25.01 14.42
C VAL A 61 14.41 25.10 14.99
N VAL A 62 14.16 26.01 15.92
CA VAL A 62 12.84 26.20 16.53
C VAL A 62 11.84 26.70 15.47
N ILE A 63 12.20 27.71 14.68
CA ILE A 63 11.34 28.22 13.60
C ILE A 63 11.07 27.13 12.57
N GLY A 64 12.10 26.41 12.12
CA GLY A 64 11.97 25.31 11.17
C GLY A 64 11.06 24.20 11.71
N SER A 65 11.25 23.80 12.97
CA SER A 65 10.39 22.79 13.61
C SER A 65 8.95 23.27 13.76
N LEU A 66 8.74 24.55 14.13
CA LEU A 66 7.41 25.13 14.23
C LEU A 66 6.71 25.19 12.87
N LEU A 67 7.41 25.62 11.82
CA LEU A 67 6.88 25.64 10.47
C LEU A 67 6.56 24.22 9.98
N TYR A 68 7.43 23.25 10.26
CA TYR A 68 7.19 21.84 9.96
C TYR A 68 5.92 21.33 10.65
N PHE A 69 5.78 21.63 11.95
CA PHE A 69 4.61 21.23 12.73
C PHE A 69 3.32 21.91 12.25
N LEU A 70 3.37 23.20 11.89
CA LEU A 70 2.22 23.93 11.37
C LEU A 70 1.83 23.46 9.95
N THR A 71 2.80 23.17 9.11
CA THR A 71 2.53 22.65 7.76
C THR A 71 2.00 21.21 7.79
N ASN A 72 2.59 20.34 8.61
CA ASN A 72 2.09 18.97 8.77
C ASN A 72 0.76 18.88 9.52
N ARG A 73 0.49 19.78 10.46
CA ARG A 73 -0.81 19.80 11.14
C ARG A 73 -1.98 20.16 10.21
N SER A 74 -1.72 20.94 9.17
CA SER A 74 -2.75 21.25 8.16
C SER A 74 -3.03 20.08 7.22
N HIS A 75 -2.10 19.13 7.09
CA HIS A 75 -2.25 17.93 6.27
C HIS A 75 -2.80 16.72 7.03
N ALA A 76 -2.73 16.71 8.35
CA ALA A 76 -3.44 15.75 9.19
C ALA A 76 -4.95 16.11 9.30
N ARG A 77 -5.59 16.46 8.16
CA ARG A 77 -7.04 16.39 8.09
C ARG A 77 -7.40 14.95 8.35
N ASN A 78 -8.27 14.71 9.31
CA ASN A 78 -8.88 13.42 9.57
C ASN A 78 -9.49 12.93 8.26
N VAL A 79 -8.70 12.20 7.47
CA VAL A 79 -9.22 11.53 6.30
C VAL A 79 -9.98 10.34 6.83
N CYS A 80 -11.28 10.49 6.83
CA CYS A 80 -12.19 9.43 7.14
C CYS A 80 -12.66 8.83 5.81
N LEU A 81 -12.50 7.54 5.65
CA LEU A 81 -13.16 6.82 4.59
C LEU A 81 -14.63 6.74 4.99
N ASP A 82 -15.47 7.46 4.28
CA ASP A 82 -16.92 7.35 4.45
C ASP A 82 -17.47 6.24 3.56
N TYR A 83 -18.57 5.62 4.00
CA TYR A 83 -19.30 4.67 3.17
C TYR A 83 -19.77 5.38 1.88
N GLY A 84 -19.32 4.88 0.72
CA GLY A 84 -19.65 5.45 -0.59
C GLY A 84 -18.78 6.61 -1.06
N LYS A 85 -17.88 7.17 -0.23
CA LYS A 85 -16.87 8.14 -0.65
C LYS A 85 -15.50 7.52 -0.64
N GLY A 86 -14.89 7.38 -1.81
CA GLY A 86 -13.54 6.86 -1.97
C GLY A 86 -12.47 7.95 -1.85
N VAL A 87 -11.26 7.54 -1.51
CA VAL A 87 -10.04 8.34 -1.66
C VAL A 87 -9.38 7.98 -2.98
N GLU A 88 -8.95 8.98 -3.73
CA GLU A 88 -8.30 8.78 -5.02
C GLU A 88 -6.90 9.39 -5.00
N ILE A 89 -5.90 8.58 -5.34
CA ILE A 89 -4.49 8.95 -5.46
C ILE A 89 -4.11 8.85 -6.92
N LYS A 90 -3.61 9.95 -7.51
CA LYS A 90 -3.15 10.01 -8.90
C LYS A 90 -1.63 10.10 -8.98
N ARG A 91 -1.02 9.22 -9.74
CA ARG A 91 0.43 9.23 -10.02
C ARG A 91 0.69 8.88 -11.48
N GLY A 92 1.02 9.89 -12.27
CA GLY A 92 1.16 9.73 -13.72
C GLY A 92 -0.14 9.20 -14.34
N ASN A 93 -0.06 8.07 -15.02
CA ASN A 93 -1.22 7.41 -15.64
C ASN A 93 -1.97 6.46 -14.70
N LEU A 94 -1.44 6.20 -13.50
CA LEU A 94 -2.07 5.32 -12.52
C LEU A 94 -3.01 6.11 -11.62
N ILE A 95 -4.23 5.63 -11.49
CA ILE A 95 -5.22 6.06 -10.50
C ILE A 95 -5.40 4.93 -9.51
N ILE A 96 -5.18 5.19 -8.23
CA ILE A 96 -5.50 4.26 -7.14
C ILE A 96 -6.71 4.82 -6.42
N ARG A 97 -7.79 4.04 -6.37
CA ARG A 97 -9.01 4.41 -5.66
C ARG A 97 -9.23 3.45 -4.49
N ILE A 98 -9.39 4.01 -3.30
CA ILE A 98 -9.75 3.25 -2.09
C ILE A 98 -11.23 3.50 -1.85
N GLN A 99 -12.03 2.45 -1.87
CA GLN A 99 -13.49 2.57 -1.76
C GLN A 99 -14.04 1.49 -0.86
N THR A 100 -15.02 1.85 -0.04
CA THR A 100 -15.74 0.88 0.79
C THR A 100 -16.73 0.08 -0.07
N GLY A 101 -16.74 -1.25 0.12
CA GLY A 101 -17.63 -2.14 -0.61
C GLY A 101 -17.32 -3.60 -0.36
N GLU A 102 -18.00 -4.46 -1.09
CA GLU A 102 -17.79 -5.90 -1.08
C GLU A 102 -17.23 -6.34 -2.43
N ILE A 103 -16.17 -7.14 -2.43
CA ILE A 103 -15.46 -7.54 -3.65
C ILE A 103 -16.35 -8.34 -4.60
N GLN A 104 -17.27 -9.16 -4.05
CA GLN A 104 -18.21 -9.94 -4.85
C GLN A 104 -19.29 -9.09 -5.51
N SER A 105 -19.59 -7.90 -4.98
CA SER A 105 -20.62 -7.00 -5.50
C SER A 105 -20.13 -6.10 -6.64
N ILE A 106 -18.90 -6.29 -7.15
CA ILE A 106 -18.37 -5.51 -8.26
C ILE A 106 -19.06 -5.94 -9.57
N SER A 107 -20.15 -5.26 -9.90
CA SER A 107 -20.97 -5.56 -11.08
C SER A 107 -20.60 -4.74 -12.32
N ASN A 108 -20.00 -3.55 -12.15
CA ASN A 108 -19.70 -2.59 -13.23
C ASN A 108 -18.29 -2.74 -13.79
N SER A 109 -17.73 -3.95 -13.71
CA SER A 109 -16.41 -4.23 -14.25
C SER A 109 -16.45 -4.34 -15.78
N THR A 110 -15.38 -3.86 -16.42
CA THR A 110 -15.20 -4.00 -17.88
C THR A 110 -14.48 -5.31 -18.21
N ARG A 111 -14.51 -5.74 -19.49
CA ARG A 111 -13.74 -6.91 -19.95
C ARG A 111 -12.21 -6.74 -19.76
N ASN A 112 -11.73 -5.49 -19.67
CA ASN A 112 -10.32 -5.18 -19.42
C ASN A 112 -9.99 -5.11 -17.93
N ALA A 113 -10.88 -5.59 -17.06
CA ALA A 113 -10.69 -5.60 -15.63
C ALA A 113 -10.40 -7.00 -15.09
N VAL A 114 -9.72 -7.03 -13.95
CA VAL A 114 -9.50 -8.24 -13.16
C VAL A 114 -9.90 -8.03 -11.71
N ILE A 115 -10.60 -9.00 -11.15
CA ILE A 115 -10.88 -9.10 -9.72
C ILE A 115 -9.82 -10.03 -9.12
N VAL A 116 -9.05 -9.53 -8.15
CA VAL A 116 -8.00 -10.29 -7.47
C VAL A 116 -8.53 -10.80 -6.15
N LEU A 117 -8.41 -12.10 -5.93
CA LEU A 117 -8.80 -12.75 -4.69
C LEU A 117 -7.58 -13.34 -3.97
N PRO A 118 -7.45 -13.12 -2.66
CA PRO A 118 -6.37 -13.67 -1.87
C PRO A 118 -6.54 -15.17 -1.63
N ALA A 119 -5.46 -15.92 -1.78
CA ALA A 119 -5.33 -17.31 -1.38
C ALA A 119 -4.12 -17.49 -0.45
N ASN A 120 -3.95 -18.70 0.07
CA ASN A 120 -2.70 -19.09 0.70
C ASN A 120 -1.72 -19.68 -0.33
N THR A 121 -0.47 -19.89 0.10
CA THR A 121 0.59 -20.43 -0.74
C THR A 121 0.39 -21.89 -1.15
N THR A 122 -0.57 -22.63 -0.59
CA THR A 122 -0.85 -24.02 -1.01
C THR A 122 -1.91 -24.10 -2.12
N PHE A 123 -2.72 -23.06 -2.31
CA PHE A 123 -3.86 -23.03 -3.24
C PHE A 123 -4.91 -24.14 -3.04
N VAL A 124 -4.82 -24.89 -1.95
CA VAL A 124 -5.73 -26.01 -1.64
C VAL A 124 -6.60 -25.78 -0.40
N ASP A 125 -6.58 -24.57 0.12
CA ASP A 125 -7.24 -24.20 1.36
C ASP A 125 -8.76 -24.03 1.22
N ASN A 126 -9.48 -24.19 2.33
CA ASN A 126 -10.93 -24.02 2.42
C ASN A 126 -11.39 -22.54 2.28
N CYS A 127 -10.49 -21.62 1.87
CA CYS A 127 -10.84 -20.22 1.68
C CYS A 127 -12.03 -20.03 0.72
N ALA A 128 -12.15 -20.88 -0.30
CA ALA A 128 -13.25 -20.82 -1.25
C ALA A 128 -14.60 -21.27 -0.67
N THR A 129 -14.60 -22.00 0.44
CA THR A 129 -15.82 -22.49 1.12
C THR A 129 -16.22 -21.65 2.33
N ASP A 130 -15.37 -20.73 2.79
CA ASP A 130 -15.64 -19.86 3.93
C ASP A 130 -16.12 -18.48 3.46
N LYS A 131 -17.41 -18.19 3.62
CA LYS A 131 -18.03 -16.88 3.29
C LYS A 131 -17.39 -15.68 3.98
N ARG A 132 -16.63 -15.89 5.05
CA ARG A 132 -15.92 -14.80 5.75
C ARG A 132 -14.66 -14.36 5.03
N THR A 133 -14.18 -15.13 4.07
CA THR A 133 -13.07 -14.76 3.21
C THR A 133 -13.53 -14.06 1.94
N ALA A 134 -12.72 -13.20 1.37
CA ALA A 134 -13.05 -12.55 0.09
C ALA A 134 -13.22 -13.57 -1.05
N MET A 135 -12.40 -14.63 -1.06
CA MET A 135 -12.50 -15.71 -2.04
C MET A 135 -13.81 -16.50 -1.86
N GLY A 136 -14.12 -16.92 -0.63
CA GLY A 136 -15.33 -17.69 -0.35
C GLY A 136 -16.60 -16.89 -0.62
N ALA A 137 -16.66 -15.63 -0.21
CA ALA A 137 -17.79 -14.76 -0.53
C ALA A 137 -18.01 -14.66 -2.04
N PHE A 138 -16.94 -14.42 -2.80
CA PHE A 138 -17.02 -14.31 -4.26
C PHE A 138 -17.49 -15.59 -4.94
N PHE A 139 -16.90 -16.76 -4.62
CA PHE A 139 -17.23 -18.00 -5.29
C PHE A 139 -18.57 -18.58 -4.84
N LEU A 140 -18.91 -18.51 -3.56
CA LEU A 140 -20.19 -19.04 -3.05
C LEU A 140 -21.39 -18.22 -3.53
N GLU A 141 -21.21 -16.94 -3.84
CA GLU A 141 -22.25 -16.09 -4.40
C GLU A 141 -22.32 -16.22 -5.93
N GLY A 142 -21.17 -16.22 -6.59
CA GLY A 142 -21.08 -16.15 -8.04
C GLY A 142 -21.03 -17.50 -8.76
N PHE A 143 -20.45 -18.54 -8.14
CA PHE A 143 -20.11 -19.83 -8.77
C PHE A 143 -20.21 -21.00 -7.77
N PRO A 144 -21.35 -21.17 -7.05
CA PRO A 144 -21.45 -22.13 -5.96
C PRO A 144 -21.19 -23.58 -6.40
N GLU A 145 -21.56 -23.95 -7.61
CA GLU A 145 -21.36 -25.30 -8.19
C GLU A 145 -19.90 -25.63 -8.48
N ASN A 146 -19.07 -24.60 -8.65
CA ASN A 146 -17.67 -24.77 -9.03
C ASN A 146 -16.71 -24.85 -7.83
N VAL A 147 -17.18 -24.51 -6.62
CA VAL A 147 -16.30 -24.36 -5.43
C VAL A 147 -15.51 -25.65 -5.14
N ALA A 148 -16.13 -26.81 -5.29
CA ALA A 148 -15.48 -28.10 -5.03
C ALA A 148 -14.35 -28.43 -6.02
N THR A 149 -14.38 -27.88 -7.23
CA THR A 149 -13.41 -28.16 -8.29
C THR A 149 -12.26 -27.16 -8.32
N LEU A 150 -12.35 -26.04 -7.61
CA LEU A 150 -11.33 -24.97 -7.60
C LEU A 150 -9.92 -25.46 -7.24
N PRO A 151 -9.70 -26.33 -6.23
CA PRO A 151 -8.35 -26.80 -5.92
C PRO A 151 -7.69 -27.55 -7.09
N ALA A 152 -8.44 -28.39 -7.78
CA ALA A 152 -7.96 -29.13 -8.95
C ALA A 152 -7.68 -28.19 -10.13
N LEU A 153 -8.53 -27.19 -10.34
CA LEU A 153 -8.34 -26.15 -11.34
C LEU A 153 -7.05 -25.35 -11.08
N PHE A 154 -6.84 -24.90 -9.84
CA PHE A 154 -5.64 -24.15 -9.49
C PHE A 154 -4.38 -24.98 -9.70
N ALA A 155 -4.37 -26.23 -9.26
CA ALA A 155 -3.24 -27.14 -9.45
C ALA A 155 -2.94 -27.35 -10.97
N GLY A 156 -3.97 -27.51 -11.78
CA GLY A 156 -3.82 -27.63 -13.26
C GLY A 156 -3.21 -26.39 -13.89
N ILE A 157 -3.66 -25.18 -13.50
CA ILE A 157 -3.11 -23.91 -14.01
C ILE A 157 -1.66 -23.73 -13.57
N LEU A 158 -1.35 -24.00 -12.30
CA LEU A 158 0.01 -23.87 -11.78
C LEU A 158 0.97 -24.82 -12.50
N SER A 159 0.57 -26.08 -12.64
CA SER A 159 1.36 -27.10 -13.36
C SER A 159 1.59 -26.74 -14.83
N SER A 160 0.55 -26.26 -15.55
CA SER A 160 0.68 -25.85 -16.96
C SER A 160 1.63 -24.68 -17.17
N ARG A 161 1.89 -23.88 -16.12
CA ARG A 161 2.86 -22.78 -16.13
C ARG A 161 4.26 -23.22 -15.65
N GLY A 162 4.48 -24.49 -15.35
CA GLY A 162 5.72 -25.00 -14.82
C GLY A 162 6.01 -24.53 -13.38
N LEU A 163 4.98 -24.10 -12.64
CA LEU A 163 5.10 -23.70 -11.26
C LEU A 163 4.92 -24.94 -10.38
N HIS A 164 5.88 -25.18 -9.49
CA HIS A 164 5.87 -26.30 -8.58
C HIS A 164 5.97 -25.79 -7.13
N PRO A 165 5.30 -26.46 -6.18
CA PRO A 165 5.46 -26.14 -4.77
C PRO A 165 6.84 -26.59 -4.29
N ASP A 166 7.29 -26.00 -3.21
CA ASP A 166 8.48 -26.42 -2.48
C ASP A 166 8.26 -27.77 -1.73
N ALA A 167 9.28 -28.22 -1.00
CA ALA A 167 9.22 -29.45 -0.22
C ALA A 167 8.13 -29.44 0.88
N SER A 168 7.64 -28.26 1.28
CA SER A 168 6.52 -28.11 2.23
C SER A 168 5.15 -28.06 1.56
N GLY A 169 5.09 -28.19 0.23
CA GLY A 169 3.87 -28.11 -0.56
C GLY A 169 3.38 -26.66 -0.77
N GLN A 170 4.23 -25.67 -0.55
CA GLN A 170 3.89 -24.26 -0.69
C GLN A 170 4.51 -23.67 -1.97
N TYR A 171 3.72 -22.88 -2.68
CA TYR A 171 4.22 -22.02 -3.77
C TYR A 171 4.81 -20.73 -3.19
N MET A 172 5.63 -20.08 -3.98
CA MET A 172 6.21 -18.78 -3.60
C MET A 172 5.09 -17.77 -3.30
N ALA A 173 5.25 -17.02 -2.23
CA ALA A 173 4.34 -15.92 -1.91
C ALA A 173 4.30 -14.90 -3.08
N GLY A 174 3.11 -14.39 -3.39
CA GLY A 174 2.90 -13.55 -4.57
C GLY A 174 2.65 -14.32 -5.88
N THR A 175 2.78 -15.67 -5.89
CA THR A 175 2.35 -16.48 -7.04
C THR A 175 0.90 -16.12 -7.39
N THR A 176 0.68 -15.71 -8.64
CA THR A 176 -0.63 -15.26 -9.11
C THR A 176 -1.01 -16.04 -10.35
N ILE A 177 -2.24 -16.58 -10.36
CA ILE A 177 -2.84 -17.29 -11.50
C ILE A 177 -4.07 -16.54 -11.98
N LEU A 178 -4.33 -16.58 -13.27
CA LEU A 178 -5.54 -16.09 -13.90
C LEU A 178 -6.46 -17.27 -14.19
N LEU A 179 -7.73 -17.15 -13.82
CA LEU A 179 -8.72 -18.19 -14.07
C LEU A 179 -9.22 -18.14 -15.52
N PRO A 180 -9.76 -19.26 -16.04
CA PRO A 180 -10.42 -19.30 -17.33
C PRO A 180 -11.60 -18.32 -17.44
N GLU A 181 -12.03 -18.02 -18.67
CA GLU A 181 -13.10 -17.05 -18.92
C GLU A 181 -14.47 -17.47 -18.35
N ASP A 182 -14.68 -18.74 -18.11
CA ASP A 182 -15.90 -19.27 -17.47
C ASP A 182 -16.14 -18.65 -16.08
N TYR A 183 -15.09 -18.15 -15.44
CA TYR A 183 -15.14 -17.44 -14.15
C TYR A 183 -15.21 -15.90 -14.30
N ALA A 184 -15.31 -15.38 -15.53
CA ALA A 184 -15.39 -13.94 -15.78
C ALA A 184 -16.85 -13.43 -15.75
N LYS A 185 -17.10 -12.31 -14.99
CA LYS A 185 -18.43 -11.69 -14.89
C LYS A 185 -18.36 -10.14 -14.83
N PRO A 186 -18.21 -9.43 -15.86
CA PRO A 186 -17.41 -9.61 -17.08
C PRO A 186 -15.90 -9.51 -16.83
N ALA A 187 -15.46 -9.07 -15.63
CA ALA A 187 -14.05 -9.00 -15.25
C ALA A 187 -13.45 -10.40 -15.13
N LYS A 188 -12.20 -10.54 -15.55
CA LYS A 188 -11.41 -11.75 -15.29
C LYS A 188 -11.19 -11.93 -13.79
N VAL A 189 -10.83 -13.12 -13.36
CA VAL A 189 -10.54 -13.43 -11.96
C VAL A 189 -9.09 -13.90 -11.84
N ALA A 190 -8.34 -13.30 -10.92
CA ALA A 190 -7.00 -13.73 -10.56
C ALA A 190 -6.94 -14.15 -9.09
N ILE A 191 -6.18 -15.18 -8.81
CA ILE A 191 -5.93 -15.68 -7.46
C ILE A 191 -4.48 -15.45 -7.12
N THR A 192 -4.20 -14.79 -5.98
CA THR A 192 -2.84 -14.50 -5.54
C THR A 192 -2.53 -15.09 -4.17
N ALA A 193 -1.35 -15.71 -4.03
CA ALA A 193 -0.87 -16.31 -2.77
C ALA A 193 -0.41 -15.21 -1.80
N SER A 194 -1.32 -14.74 -0.93
CA SER A 194 -1.12 -13.62 0.00
C SER A 194 -0.85 -14.03 1.44
N THR A 195 -0.98 -15.32 1.76
CA THR A 195 -0.67 -15.87 3.09
C THR A 195 0.07 -17.18 2.96
N PHE A 196 0.92 -17.48 3.92
CA PHE A 196 1.69 -18.74 4.00
C PHE A 196 1.50 -19.39 5.36
N ARG A 197 1.71 -20.70 5.41
CA ARG A 197 1.62 -21.46 6.66
C ARG A 197 2.94 -21.42 7.38
N THR A 198 2.92 -21.02 8.64
CA THR A 198 4.08 -21.08 9.55
C THR A 198 3.85 -22.19 10.57
N ALA A 199 4.88 -22.98 10.84
CA ALA A 199 4.82 -24.04 11.86
C ALA A 199 4.41 -23.42 13.22
N GLY A 200 3.30 -23.94 13.78
CA GLY A 200 2.78 -23.52 15.09
C GLY A 200 2.00 -22.20 15.12
N ALA A 201 2.01 -21.39 14.05
CA ALA A 201 1.33 -20.06 14.04
C ALA A 201 0.13 -19.97 13.09
N GLY A 202 -0.20 -21.04 12.35
CA GLY A 202 -1.30 -21.00 11.39
C GLY A 202 -0.97 -20.24 10.10
N MET A 203 -1.96 -19.55 9.55
CA MET A 203 -1.78 -18.72 8.35
C MET A 203 -1.26 -17.35 8.75
N THR A 204 -0.25 -16.85 8.04
CA THR A 204 0.37 -15.54 8.30
C THR A 204 0.67 -14.82 6.99
N SER A 205 0.85 -13.53 7.09
CA SER A 205 1.34 -12.66 6.00
C SER A 205 2.35 -11.67 6.56
N THR A 206 3.07 -11.00 5.68
CA THR A 206 4.02 -9.94 6.05
C THR A 206 3.95 -8.81 5.01
N PRO A 207 4.45 -7.60 5.31
CA PRO A 207 4.59 -6.54 4.33
C PRO A 207 5.32 -6.96 3.05
N HIS A 208 6.34 -7.79 3.16
CA HIS A 208 7.07 -8.33 2.01
C HIS A 208 6.17 -9.19 1.12
N VAL A 209 5.34 -10.05 1.70
CA VAL A 209 4.38 -10.88 0.97
C VAL A 209 3.37 -10.00 0.22
N ILE A 210 2.88 -8.92 0.83
CA ILE A 210 1.97 -7.96 0.18
C ILE A 210 2.64 -7.34 -1.06
N CYS A 211 3.91 -6.92 -0.94
CA CYS A 211 4.66 -6.38 -2.07
C CYS A 211 4.82 -7.42 -3.19
N SER A 212 5.16 -8.67 -2.83
CA SER A 212 5.28 -9.77 -3.80
C SER A 212 3.96 -10.09 -4.50
N CYS A 213 2.81 -9.98 -3.79
CA CYS A 213 1.49 -10.12 -4.39
C CYS A 213 1.23 -9.04 -5.45
N VAL A 214 1.54 -7.79 -5.15
CA VAL A 214 1.36 -6.69 -6.11
C VAL A 214 2.19 -6.93 -7.37
N GLU A 215 3.46 -7.30 -7.22
CA GLU A 215 4.32 -7.63 -8.36
C GLU A 215 3.76 -8.79 -9.17
N GLY A 216 3.38 -9.89 -8.50
CA GLY A 216 2.80 -11.07 -9.13
C GLY A 216 1.50 -10.77 -9.89
N ILE A 217 0.62 -9.94 -9.33
CA ILE A 217 -0.62 -9.49 -9.97
C ILE A 217 -0.30 -8.68 -11.24
N LEU A 218 0.55 -7.67 -11.13
CA LEU A 218 0.90 -6.81 -12.25
C LEU A 218 1.60 -7.60 -13.36
N LYS A 219 2.49 -8.52 -13.02
CA LYS A 219 3.16 -9.41 -13.98
C LYS A 219 2.17 -10.35 -14.66
N CYS A 220 1.23 -10.94 -13.91
CA CYS A 220 0.23 -11.87 -14.44
C CYS A 220 -0.75 -11.19 -15.40
N THR A 221 -1.01 -9.90 -15.22
CA THR A 221 -1.97 -9.12 -16.01
C THR A 221 -1.35 -8.42 -17.23
N ALA A 222 -0.02 -8.35 -17.33
CA ALA A 222 0.69 -7.55 -18.34
C ALA A 222 0.31 -7.93 -19.79
N ASP A 223 0.22 -9.22 -20.09
CA ASP A 223 -0.06 -9.72 -21.45
C ASP A 223 -1.56 -9.88 -21.73
N GLN A 224 -2.44 -9.47 -20.81
CA GLN A 224 -3.88 -9.77 -20.86
C GLN A 224 -4.76 -8.57 -21.25
N ARG A 225 -4.17 -7.45 -21.66
CA ARG A 225 -4.87 -6.17 -21.96
C ARG A 225 -5.74 -5.69 -20.77
N ILE A 226 -5.32 -6.01 -19.54
CA ILE A 226 -6.01 -5.59 -18.33
C ILE A 226 -5.47 -4.22 -17.95
N ASP A 227 -6.34 -3.23 -17.85
CA ASP A 227 -6.01 -1.87 -17.42
C ASP A 227 -6.61 -1.49 -16.06
N THR A 228 -7.50 -2.34 -15.54
CA THR A 228 -8.23 -2.09 -14.29
C THR A 228 -8.12 -3.30 -13.34
N ILE A 229 -7.73 -3.06 -12.10
CA ILE A 229 -7.58 -4.10 -11.08
C ILE A 229 -8.47 -3.76 -9.88
N TYR A 230 -9.28 -4.72 -9.46
CA TYR A 230 -10.05 -4.69 -8.21
C TYR A 230 -9.43 -5.67 -7.23
N LEU A 231 -9.10 -5.23 -6.03
CA LEU A 231 -8.52 -6.11 -5.01
C LEU A 231 -8.93 -5.69 -3.59
N PRO A 232 -9.06 -6.63 -2.65
CA PRO A 232 -9.24 -6.32 -1.23
C PRO A 232 -7.89 -5.93 -0.61
N ILE A 233 -7.90 -5.53 0.66
CA ILE A 233 -6.66 -5.33 1.42
C ILE A 233 -6.01 -6.70 1.64
N LEU A 234 -4.92 -6.96 0.92
CA LEU A 234 -4.20 -8.24 0.98
C LEU A 234 -3.48 -8.41 2.33
N GLY A 235 -3.45 -9.64 2.86
CA GLY A 235 -2.71 -10.00 4.06
C GLY A 235 -3.33 -9.59 5.39
N SER A 236 -4.38 -8.77 5.41
CA SER A 236 -4.99 -8.23 6.64
C SER A 236 -6.07 -9.13 7.28
N GLY A 237 -6.60 -10.09 6.55
CA GLY A 237 -7.58 -11.04 7.08
C GLY A 237 -6.89 -12.15 7.88
N HIS A 238 -6.95 -13.40 7.38
CA HIS A 238 -6.27 -14.55 8.01
C HIS A 238 -4.76 -14.40 8.10
N GLY A 239 -4.14 -13.51 7.32
CA GLY A 239 -2.70 -13.21 7.39
C GLY A 239 -2.26 -12.40 8.61
N GLY A 240 -3.18 -11.81 9.36
CA GLY A 240 -2.92 -11.14 10.64
C GLY A 240 -2.13 -9.83 10.56
N VAL A 241 -1.84 -9.29 9.38
CA VAL A 241 -1.21 -7.97 9.24
C VAL A 241 -2.26 -6.90 9.60
N ASP A 242 -1.87 -5.91 10.41
CA ASP A 242 -2.73 -4.75 10.69
C ASP A 242 -3.23 -4.11 9.38
N ARG A 243 -4.51 -3.70 9.38
CA ARG A 243 -5.18 -3.22 8.16
C ARG A 243 -4.57 -1.94 7.59
N GLY A 244 -4.19 -1.02 8.46
CA GLY A 244 -3.54 0.24 8.06
C GLY A 244 -2.16 -0.02 7.46
N ILE A 245 -1.37 -0.88 8.12
CA ILE A 245 -0.06 -1.32 7.64
C ILE A 245 -0.19 -2.06 6.31
N ALA A 246 -1.13 -2.99 6.19
CA ALA A 246 -1.35 -3.75 4.96
C ALA A 246 -1.72 -2.82 3.80
N LEU A 247 -2.63 -1.87 4.02
CA LEU A 247 -3.01 -0.87 3.02
C LEU A 247 -1.84 0.02 2.63
N LEU A 248 -1.02 0.47 3.59
CA LEU A 248 0.16 1.29 3.31
C LEU A 248 1.16 0.55 2.41
N PHE A 249 1.51 -0.70 2.74
CA PHE A 249 2.43 -1.48 1.92
C PHE A 249 1.86 -1.83 0.56
N LEU A 250 0.55 -2.09 0.46
CA LEU A 250 -0.14 -2.29 -0.80
C LEU A 250 -0.01 -1.07 -1.71
N LEU A 251 -0.22 0.14 -1.18
CA LEU A 251 -0.08 1.40 -1.92
C LEU A 251 1.37 1.67 -2.33
N LEU A 252 2.32 1.51 -1.42
CA LEU A 252 3.75 1.70 -1.73
C LEU A 252 4.21 0.75 -2.84
N ALA A 253 3.78 -0.52 -2.79
CA ALA A 253 4.09 -1.50 -3.82
C ALA A 253 3.45 -1.12 -5.17
N LEU A 254 2.18 -0.72 -5.20
CA LEU A 254 1.52 -0.25 -6.42
C LEU A 254 2.23 0.96 -7.04
N LEU A 255 2.61 1.95 -6.23
CA LEU A 255 3.35 3.13 -6.69
C LEU A 255 4.76 2.79 -7.17
N HIS A 256 5.41 1.79 -6.57
CA HIS A 256 6.74 1.33 -6.98
C HIS A 256 6.68 0.57 -8.31
N PHE A 257 5.87 -0.46 -8.38
CA PHE A 257 5.80 -1.36 -9.53
C PHE A 257 5.09 -0.76 -10.74
N SER A 258 4.21 0.26 -10.56
CA SER A 258 3.61 0.99 -11.68
C SER A 258 4.64 1.67 -12.58
N LYS A 259 5.86 1.90 -12.11
CA LYS A 259 6.98 2.40 -12.91
C LYS A 259 7.50 1.37 -13.92
N THR A 260 7.29 0.08 -13.66
CA THR A 260 7.70 -1.02 -14.53
C THR A 260 6.51 -1.54 -15.35
N TYR A 261 5.33 -1.61 -14.75
CA TYR A 261 4.13 -2.17 -15.36
C TYR A 261 3.14 -1.04 -15.70
N HIS A 262 3.32 -0.42 -16.87
CA HIS A 262 2.56 0.77 -17.29
C HIS A 262 1.17 0.46 -17.88
N HIS A 263 0.79 -0.82 -18.02
CA HIS A 263 -0.48 -1.23 -18.61
C HIS A 263 -1.69 -0.93 -17.72
N VAL A 264 -1.51 -0.91 -16.39
CA VAL A 264 -2.58 -0.65 -15.44
C VAL A 264 -2.82 0.85 -15.28
N ARG A 265 -4.07 1.26 -15.44
CA ARG A 265 -4.51 2.66 -15.32
C ARG A 265 -5.33 2.91 -14.06
N LEU A 266 -6.08 1.90 -13.62
CA LEU A 266 -6.92 2.00 -12.43
C LEU A 266 -6.68 0.80 -11.51
N VAL A 267 -6.39 1.07 -10.25
CA VAL A 267 -6.44 0.06 -9.19
C VAL A 267 -7.48 0.51 -8.18
N GLN A 268 -8.49 -0.30 -7.97
CA GLN A 268 -9.52 -0.06 -6.96
C GLN A 268 -9.32 -1.02 -5.78
N ILE A 269 -8.92 -0.46 -4.65
CA ILE A 269 -8.81 -1.20 -3.39
C ILE A 269 -10.18 -1.17 -2.72
N VAL A 270 -10.77 -2.34 -2.57
CA VAL A 270 -12.11 -2.52 -1.99
C VAL A 270 -11.96 -2.84 -0.52
N VAL A 271 -12.37 -1.90 0.31
CA VAL A 271 -12.36 -2.02 1.76
C VAL A 271 -13.69 -2.59 2.22
N HIS A 272 -13.66 -3.76 2.85
CA HIS A 272 -14.88 -4.35 3.39
C HIS A 272 -15.49 -3.45 4.48
N PRO A 273 -16.81 -3.23 4.53
CA PRO A 273 -17.45 -2.33 5.51
C PRO A 273 -17.07 -2.61 6.97
N LYS A 274 -16.86 -3.87 7.34
CA LYS A 274 -16.42 -4.27 8.69
C LYS A 274 -15.02 -3.78 9.08
N ASP A 275 -14.19 -3.44 8.09
CA ASP A 275 -12.81 -3.01 8.29
C ASP A 275 -12.67 -1.49 8.35
N LEU A 276 -13.76 -0.76 8.04
CA LEU A 276 -13.77 0.69 7.92
C LEU A 276 -13.38 1.40 9.22
N ASP A 277 -13.98 1.00 10.35
CA ASP A 277 -13.71 1.62 11.65
C ASP A 277 -12.25 1.43 12.08
N SER A 278 -11.71 0.22 11.86
CA SER A 278 -10.31 -0.09 12.15
C SER A 278 -9.35 0.74 11.31
N LEU A 279 -9.65 0.96 10.03
CA LEU A 279 -8.85 1.80 9.14
C LEU A 279 -8.93 3.27 9.51
N ASN A 280 -10.11 3.79 9.82
CA ASN A 280 -10.31 5.18 10.20
C ASN A 280 -9.62 5.56 11.51
N GLN A 281 -9.37 4.58 12.39
CA GLN A 281 -8.60 4.75 13.61
C GLN A 281 -7.08 4.59 13.38
N SER A 282 -6.66 4.10 12.23
CA SER A 282 -5.25 3.86 11.94
C SER A 282 -4.52 5.17 11.64
N LYS A 283 -3.30 5.31 12.19
CA LYS A 283 -2.42 6.45 11.89
C LYS A 283 -1.88 6.39 10.46
N GLU A 284 -1.82 5.20 9.90
CA GLU A 284 -1.33 4.91 8.56
C GLU A 284 -2.22 5.52 7.48
N LEU A 285 -3.54 5.60 7.71
CA LEU A 285 -4.46 6.25 6.78
C LEU A 285 -4.14 7.74 6.60
N ALA A 286 -3.74 8.41 7.66
CA ALA A 286 -3.31 9.82 7.61
C ALA A 286 -2.02 10.01 6.80
N LEU A 287 -1.10 9.04 6.84
CA LEU A 287 0.12 9.03 6.03
C LEU A 287 -0.20 8.80 4.54
N ILE A 288 -1.13 7.88 4.26
CA ILE A 288 -1.55 7.51 2.90
C ILE A 288 -2.10 8.72 2.13
N VAL A 289 -2.83 9.60 2.78
CA VAL A 289 -3.44 10.76 2.14
C VAL A 289 -2.46 11.92 1.98
N GLY A 290 -1.35 11.89 2.73
CA GLY A 290 -0.23 12.80 2.53
C GLY A 290 0.72 12.40 1.38
N LEU A 291 0.54 11.21 0.79
CA LEU A 291 1.28 10.71 -0.37
C LEU A 291 0.68 11.23 -1.69
#